data_812aab9d5cab94fc1ffa86c31eab445d
#
_entry.id   812aab9d5cab94fc1ffa86c31eab445d
#
_cell.length_a   1.000
_cell.length_b   1.000
_cell.length_c   1.000
_cell.angle_alpha   90.00
_cell.angle_beta   90.00
_cell.angle_gamma   90.00
#
_symmetry.space_group_name_H-M   'P 1'
#
loop_
_entity.id
_entity.type
_entity.pdbx_description
1 polymer ?
#
loop_
_entity_poly.entity_id
_entity_poly.type
_entity_poly.pdbx_seq_one_letter_code
_entity_poly.pdbx_strand_id
1 'polypeptide(L)'
;MGGVSAQALAKGLTRLLLAVLAWVILSLSPAWAQALVPVPPLTARVMDQTGTLAAADVAALEQQLQTFEQQRGTQIVVLVLTSTAPEDIADFTQRLGDAWKIGRREVGDGLLLVVALNDRRLRIAPAKSLEGAVPDLAAQRIIDQVIAPAFRQGDVAGGLRAGLSHLQARIEGEALPLPEAGAQGGKSSGAAEVDWLNLAVLLLVVLPSVAGVLRRVLGQRWGSLGTGGVVGV
;
A
#
# COMPACT_ATOMS: atom_id res chain seq x y z
N MET A 1 -45.78 -43.87 40.09
CA MET A 1 -44.84 -42.74 40.06
C MET A 1 -43.54 -43.28 39.45
N GLY A 2 -43.33 -43.03 38.13
CA GLY A 2 -42.19 -43.58 37.37
C GLY A 2 -40.93 -42.77 37.62
N GLY A 3 -39.98 -43.38 38.32
CA GLY A 3 -38.61 -42.77 38.49
C GLY A 3 -37.89 -42.76 37.19
N VAL A 4 -37.51 -41.55 36.69
CA VAL A 4 -36.63 -41.36 35.55
C VAL A 4 -35.30 -41.98 35.96
N SER A 5 -34.83 -43.02 35.25
CA SER A 5 -33.61 -43.71 35.61
C SER A 5 -32.38 -42.75 35.47
N ALA A 6 -31.49 -42.76 36.43
CA ALA A 6 -30.26 -41.95 36.44
C ALA A 6 -29.46 -42.05 35.11
N GLN A 7 -29.58 -43.18 34.41
CA GLN A 7 -28.99 -43.41 33.11
C GLN A 7 -29.62 -42.59 31.97
N ALA A 8 -30.93 -42.31 32.05
CA ALA A 8 -31.61 -41.48 31.05
C ALA A 8 -31.24 -40.01 31.21
N LEU A 9 -31.11 -39.56 32.45
CA LEU A 9 -30.61 -38.18 32.74
C LEU A 9 -29.14 -37.99 32.32
N ALA A 10 -28.28 -38.96 32.60
CA ALA A 10 -26.87 -38.90 32.16
C ALA A 10 -26.75 -38.84 30.64
N LYS A 11 -27.48 -39.65 29.88
CA LYS A 11 -27.51 -39.62 28.41
C LYS A 11 -28.04 -38.30 27.86
N GLY A 12 -29.04 -37.70 28.50
CA GLY A 12 -29.58 -36.39 28.15
C GLY A 12 -28.55 -35.27 28.33
N LEU A 13 -27.86 -35.29 29.47
CA LEU A 13 -26.84 -34.31 29.79
C LEU A 13 -25.61 -34.39 28.81
N THR A 14 -25.19 -35.61 28.47
CA THR A 14 -24.09 -35.82 27.51
C THR A 14 -24.46 -35.31 26.12
N ARG A 15 -25.68 -35.54 25.66
CA ARG A 15 -26.15 -35.02 24.36
C ARG A 15 -26.24 -33.51 24.37
N LEU A 16 -26.68 -32.90 25.45
CA LEU A 16 -26.74 -31.44 25.60
C LEU A 16 -25.33 -30.83 25.57
N LEU A 17 -24.37 -31.43 26.30
CA LEU A 17 -22.96 -30.99 26.30
C LEU A 17 -22.32 -31.10 24.90
N LEU A 18 -22.57 -32.20 24.19
CA LEU A 18 -22.09 -32.39 22.82
C LEU A 18 -22.71 -31.38 21.86
N ALA A 19 -23.99 -31.07 22.01
CA ALA A 19 -24.66 -30.06 21.17
C ALA A 19 -24.11 -28.65 21.45
N VAL A 20 -23.88 -28.30 22.71
CA VAL A 20 -23.27 -27.03 23.10
C VAL A 20 -21.83 -26.93 22.56
N LEU A 21 -21.05 -28.01 22.72
CA LEU A 21 -19.66 -28.05 22.19
C LEU A 21 -19.65 -27.92 20.67
N ALA A 22 -20.53 -28.61 19.95
CA ALA A 22 -20.66 -28.50 18.51
C ALA A 22 -21.05 -27.06 18.08
N TRP A 23 -21.96 -26.44 18.83
CA TRP A 23 -22.36 -25.05 18.57
C TRP A 23 -21.24 -24.05 18.81
N VAL A 24 -20.43 -24.24 19.88
CA VAL A 24 -19.23 -23.44 20.16
C VAL A 24 -18.18 -23.62 19.08
N ILE A 25 -17.91 -24.85 18.60
CA ILE A 25 -16.97 -25.12 17.52
C ILE A 25 -17.44 -24.47 16.20
N LEU A 26 -18.74 -24.50 15.92
CA LEU A 26 -19.31 -23.87 14.72
C LEU A 26 -19.26 -22.35 14.79
N SER A 27 -19.36 -21.75 15.97
CA SER A 27 -19.23 -20.30 16.16
C SER A 27 -17.79 -19.81 16.18
N LEU A 28 -16.80 -20.69 16.35
CA LEU A 28 -15.37 -20.41 16.20
C LEU A 28 -14.87 -20.55 14.75
N SER A 29 -15.76 -20.59 13.75
CA SER A 29 -15.34 -20.55 12.36
C SER A 29 -14.45 -19.32 12.16
N PRO A 30 -13.18 -19.47 11.76
CA PRO A 30 -12.34 -18.32 11.51
C PRO A 30 -13.04 -17.50 10.42
N ALA A 31 -13.42 -16.28 10.73
CA ALA A 31 -13.76 -15.30 9.70
C ALA A 31 -12.52 -15.21 8.82
N TRP A 32 -12.60 -15.77 7.64
CA TRP A 32 -11.53 -15.64 6.64
C TRP A 32 -11.46 -14.14 6.33
N ALA A 33 -10.60 -13.44 7.05
CA ALA A 33 -10.27 -12.07 6.74
C ALA A 33 -9.64 -12.11 5.34
N GLN A 34 -10.40 -11.72 4.33
CA GLN A 34 -9.89 -11.62 2.98
C GLN A 34 -8.74 -10.62 3.02
N ALA A 35 -7.55 -11.08 2.64
CA ALA A 35 -6.38 -10.22 2.62
C ALA A 35 -6.62 -9.10 1.61
N LEU A 36 -6.32 -7.86 2.01
CA LEU A 36 -6.37 -6.72 1.12
C LEU A 36 -5.39 -6.91 -0.05
N VAL A 37 -5.75 -6.37 -1.21
CA VAL A 37 -4.86 -6.36 -2.36
C VAL A 37 -3.58 -5.62 -1.99
N PRO A 38 -2.40 -6.22 -2.15
CA PRO A 38 -1.15 -5.56 -1.80
C PRO A 38 -0.90 -4.35 -2.72
N VAL A 39 -0.34 -3.28 -2.16
CA VAL A 39 0.11 -2.13 -2.95
C VAL A 39 1.36 -2.54 -3.74
N PRO A 40 1.33 -2.49 -5.08
CA PRO A 40 2.50 -2.82 -5.88
C PRO A 40 3.59 -1.75 -5.75
N PRO A 41 4.86 -2.08 -5.98
CA PRO A 41 5.92 -1.07 -6.07
C PRO A 41 5.69 -0.18 -7.30
N LEU A 42 5.93 1.13 -7.16
CA LEU A 42 5.86 2.07 -8.28
C LEU A 42 7.08 1.88 -9.19
N THR A 43 6.88 1.31 -10.37
CA THR A 43 7.96 1.02 -11.33
C THR A 43 7.88 1.83 -12.61
N ALA A 44 6.70 2.34 -12.96
CA ALA A 44 6.44 3.09 -14.18
C ALA A 44 5.24 4.04 -13.95
N ARG A 45 5.00 4.98 -14.86
CA ARG A 45 3.81 5.84 -14.83
C ARG A 45 2.55 5.11 -15.29
N VAL A 46 2.71 4.10 -16.12
CA VAL A 46 1.62 3.24 -16.59
C VAL A 46 1.93 1.80 -16.19
N MET A 47 1.15 1.28 -15.26
CA MET A 47 1.29 -0.08 -14.74
C MET A 47 0.03 -0.87 -15.05
N ASP A 48 0.13 -1.82 -15.98
CA ASP A 48 -0.93 -2.75 -16.32
C ASP A 48 -0.61 -4.15 -15.77
N GLN A 49 -1.30 -4.52 -14.69
CA GLN A 49 -1.16 -5.84 -14.07
C GLN A 49 -2.04 -6.91 -14.73
N THR A 50 -2.89 -6.50 -15.67
CA THR A 50 -3.87 -7.38 -16.30
C THR A 50 -3.44 -7.87 -17.68
N GLY A 51 -2.49 -7.16 -18.30
CA GLY A 51 -2.09 -7.42 -19.69
C GLY A 51 -3.17 -7.02 -20.70
N THR A 52 -4.11 -6.18 -20.32
CA THR A 52 -5.19 -5.71 -21.21
C THR A 52 -4.69 -4.70 -22.25
N LEU A 53 -3.67 -3.93 -21.90
CA LEU A 53 -3.07 -2.95 -22.80
C LEU A 53 -2.00 -3.62 -23.68
N ALA A 54 -2.00 -3.32 -24.98
CA ALA A 54 -0.90 -3.71 -25.82
C ALA A 54 0.40 -2.98 -25.42
N ALA A 55 1.55 -3.62 -25.56
CA ALA A 55 2.84 -3.02 -25.21
C ALA A 55 3.09 -1.65 -25.88
N ALA A 56 2.62 -1.49 -27.12
CA ALA A 56 2.70 -0.22 -27.85
C ALA A 56 1.84 0.88 -27.19
N ASP A 57 0.65 0.53 -26.68
CA ASP A 57 -0.22 1.49 -26.00
C ASP A 57 0.35 1.89 -24.65
N VAL A 58 0.91 0.94 -23.88
CA VAL A 58 1.62 1.23 -22.63
C VAL A 58 2.77 2.19 -22.89
N ALA A 59 3.61 1.92 -23.92
CA ALA A 59 4.73 2.79 -24.27
C ALA A 59 4.28 4.19 -24.70
N ALA A 60 3.20 4.30 -25.47
CA ALA A 60 2.66 5.59 -25.92
C ALA A 60 2.10 6.41 -24.73
N LEU A 61 1.36 5.77 -23.84
CA LEU A 61 0.83 6.41 -22.62
C LEU A 61 1.97 6.83 -21.67
N GLU A 62 2.97 5.97 -21.48
CA GLU A 62 4.14 6.28 -20.66
C GLU A 62 4.88 7.50 -21.20
N GLN A 63 5.11 7.57 -22.52
CA GLN A 63 5.73 8.72 -23.17
C GLN A 63 4.90 10.00 -23.02
N GLN A 64 3.58 9.91 -23.18
CA GLN A 64 2.64 11.03 -23.00
C GLN A 64 2.78 11.60 -21.58
N LEU A 65 2.74 10.71 -20.56
CA LEU A 65 2.80 11.12 -19.16
C LEU A 65 4.19 11.64 -18.77
N GLN A 66 5.25 11.03 -19.28
CA GLN A 66 6.62 11.51 -19.09
C GLN A 66 6.82 12.90 -19.64
N THR A 67 6.35 13.15 -20.86
CA THR A 67 6.45 14.47 -21.50
C THR A 67 5.69 15.52 -20.70
N PHE A 68 4.49 15.19 -20.24
CA PHE A 68 3.68 16.08 -19.42
C PHE A 68 4.35 16.42 -18.08
N GLU A 69 4.91 15.43 -17.40
CA GLU A 69 5.65 15.64 -16.15
C GLU A 69 6.89 16.54 -16.36
N GLN A 70 7.63 16.34 -17.46
CA GLN A 70 8.77 17.20 -17.79
C GLN A 70 8.39 18.65 -18.05
N GLN A 71 7.23 18.88 -18.67
CA GLN A 71 6.75 20.22 -19.02
C GLN A 71 6.08 20.95 -17.86
N ARG A 72 5.32 20.22 -17.04
CA ARG A 72 4.46 20.80 -16.01
C ARG A 72 4.88 20.46 -14.58
N GLY A 73 5.74 19.46 -14.41
CA GLY A 73 6.16 18.95 -13.11
C GLY A 73 5.13 18.01 -12.46
N THR A 74 3.89 17.99 -12.95
CA THR A 74 2.82 17.16 -12.40
C THR A 74 3.01 15.71 -12.78
N GLN A 75 3.09 14.83 -11.80
CA GLN A 75 3.22 13.39 -11.99
C GLN A 75 1.85 12.72 -12.04
N ILE A 76 1.51 12.12 -13.17
CA ILE A 76 0.31 11.31 -13.33
C ILE A 76 0.72 9.84 -13.41
N VAL A 77 0.05 8.99 -12.62
CA VAL A 77 0.29 7.54 -12.62
C VAL A 77 -1.02 6.80 -12.86
N VAL A 78 -0.97 5.83 -13.77
CA VAL A 78 -2.09 4.96 -14.12
C VAL A 78 -1.81 3.55 -13.62
N LEU A 79 -2.73 2.98 -12.87
CA LEU A 79 -2.69 1.59 -12.45
C LEU A 79 -3.95 0.87 -12.97
N VAL A 80 -3.73 -0.15 -13.80
CA VAL A 80 -4.77 -1.07 -14.26
C VAL A 80 -4.57 -2.40 -13.54
N LEU A 81 -5.59 -2.81 -12.78
CA LEU A 81 -5.59 -4.07 -12.04
C LEU A 81 -6.90 -4.82 -12.22
N THR A 82 -6.91 -6.09 -11.85
CA THR A 82 -8.08 -6.95 -12.02
C THR A 82 -9.22 -6.54 -11.10
N SER A 83 -8.94 -6.33 -9.82
CA SER A 83 -9.93 -6.01 -8.78
C SER A 83 -9.26 -5.42 -7.56
N THR A 84 -9.95 -4.56 -6.83
CA THR A 84 -9.54 -4.06 -5.51
C THR A 84 -10.22 -4.82 -4.37
N ALA A 85 -11.17 -5.71 -4.70
CA ALA A 85 -11.92 -6.44 -3.67
C ALA A 85 -11.00 -7.22 -2.71
N PRO A 86 -11.32 -7.25 -1.42
CA PRO A 86 -12.57 -6.82 -0.78
C PRO A 86 -12.65 -5.33 -0.44
N GLU A 87 -11.60 -4.56 -0.74
CA GLU A 87 -11.50 -3.15 -0.42
C GLU A 87 -12.21 -2.28 -1.49
N ASP A 88 -12.83 -1.18 -1.06
CA ASP A 88 -13.36 -0.21 -2.00
C ASP A 88 -12.21 0.47 -2.77
N ILE A 89 -12.46 0.81 -4.03
CA ILE A 89 -11.44 1.44 -4.88
C ILE A 89 -10.95 2.79 -4.31
N ALA A 90 -11.78 3.50 -3.55
CA ALA A 90 -11.37 4.74 -2.92
C ALA A 90 -10.34 4.49 -1.81
N ASP A 91 -10.58 3.50 -0.95
CA ASP A 91 -9.68 3.13 0.14
C ASP A 91 -8.36 2.57 -0.40
N PHE A 92 -8.45 1.69 -1.41
CA PHE A 92 -7.27 1.18 -2.11
C PHE A 92 -6.43 2.31 -2.71
N THR A 93 -7.08 3.27 -3.41
CA THR A 93 -6.40 4.41 -4.04
C THR A 93 -5.75 5.32 -2.99
N GLN A 94 -6.39 5.49 -1.83
CA GLN A 94 -5.81 6.26 -0.72
C GLN A 94 -4.54 5.59 -0.20
N ARG A 95 -4.57 4.27 0.08
CA ARG A 95 -3.37 3.51 0.48
C ARG A 95 -2.26 3.56 -0.56
N LEU A 96 -2.64 3.53 -1.85
CA LEU A 96 -1.72 3.65 -2.96
C LEU A 96 -1.02 5.01 -2.95
N GLY A 97 -1.80 6.09 -2.78
CA GLY A 97 -1.29 7.46 -2.66
C GLY A 97 -0.33 7.64 -1.48
N ASP A 98 -0.70 7.10 -0.32
CA ASP A 98 0.11 7.16 0.89
C ASP A 98 1.44 6.39 0.75
N ALA A 99 1.42 5.27 0.01
CA ALA A 99 2.62 4.46 -0.23
C ALA A 99 3.54 5.06 -1.30
N TRP A 100 2.97 5.55 -2.39
CA TRP A 100 3.74 6.02 -3.55
C TRP A 100 4.17 7.47 -3.45
N LYS A 101 3.38 8.31 -2.76
CA LYS A 101 3.68 9.75 -2.56
C LYS A 101 4.08 10.45 -3.85
N ILE A 102 3.29 10.22 -4.92
CA ILE A 102 3.58 10.75 -6.25
C ILE A 102 3.45 12.27 -6.32
N GLY A 103 4.13 12.86 -7.29
CA GLY A 103 4.22 14.30 -7.47
C GLY A 103 5.37 14.93 -6.68
N ARG A 104 5.59 16.22 -6.93
CA ARG A 104 6.63 16.99 -6.22
C ARG A 104 6.23 17.18 -4.75
N ARG A 105 7.12 16.77 -3.84
CA ARG A 105 6.83 16.78 -2.39
C ARG A 105 6.41 18.14 -1.86
N GLU A 106 7.00 19.21 -2.38
CA GLU A 106 6.74 20.59 -1.94
C GLU A 106 5.48 21.19 -2.57
N VAL A 107 5.09 20.69 -3.74
CA VAL A 107 3.92 21.16 -4.49
C VAL A 107 2.70 20.29 -4.23
N GLY A 108 2.88 18.97 -4.12
CA GLY A 108 1.82 18.01 -3.92
C GLY A 108 0.95 17.85 -5.18
N ASP A 109 1.58 17.77 -6.37
CA ASP A 109 0.94 17.77 -7.67
C ASP A 109 0.93 16.39 -8.34
N GLY A 110 0.70 15.36 -7.56
CA GLY A 110 0.48 14.01 -8.08
C GLY A 110 -0.99 13.76 -8.45
N LEU A 111 -1.23 12.86 -9.42
CA LEU A 111 -2.56 12.38 -9.76
C LEU A 111 -2.52 10.87 -10.01
N LEU A 112 -3.42 10.14 -9.34
CA LEU A 112 -3.63 8.72 -9.55
C LEU A 112 -4.88 8.47 -10.41
N LEU A 113 -4.75 7.60 -11.41
CA LEU A 113 -5.86 7.00 -12.13
C LEU A 113 -5.82 5.49 -11.91
N VAL A 114 -6.75 4.98 -11.11
CA VAL A 114 -6.86 3.56 -10.80
C VAL A 114 -8.05 2.95 -11.54
N VAL A 115 -7.80 1.81 -12.19
CA VAL A 115 -8.79 1.08 -12.97
C VAL A 115 -8.88 -0.35 -12.46
N ALA A 116 -10.01 -0.74 -11.89
CA ALA A 116 -10.33 -2.10 -11.47
C ALA A 116 -11.29 -2.73 -12.48
N LEU A 117 -10.74 -3.52 -13.42
CA LEU A 117 -11.48 -3.97 -14.61
C LEU A 117 -12.66 -4.88 -14.25
N ASN A 118 -12.46 -5.89 -13.40
CA ASN A 118 -13.54 -6.81 -13.02
C ASN A 118 -14.62 -6.14 -12.17
N ASP A 119 -14.21 -5.18 -11.35
CA ASP A 119 -15.13 -4.42 -10.50
C ASP A 119 -15.90 -3.37 -11.32
N ARG A 120 -15.45 -3.11 -12.56
CA ARG A 120 -15.95 -2.03 -13.43
C ARG A 120 -15.92 -0.67 -12.74
N ARG A 121 -14.87 -0.43 -11.99
CA ARG A 121 -14.67 0.80 -11.23
C ARG A 121 -13.40 1.51 -11.69
N LEU A 122 -13.50 2.84 -11.71
CA LEU A 122 -12.39 3.75 -11.97
C LEU A 122 -12.38 4.81 -10.88
N ARG A 123 -11.18 5.25 -10.53
CA ARG A 123 -11.00 6.39 -9.64
C ARG A 123 -9.89 7.29 -10.16
N ILE A 124 -10.19 8.58 -10.21
CA ILE A 124 -9.20 9.64 -10.38
C ILE A 124 -9.02 10.30 -9.02
N ALA A 125 -7.82 10.33 -8.50
CA ALA A 125 -7.48 10.92 -7.22
C ALA A 125 -6.36 11.93 -7.39
N PRO A 126 -6.70 13.21 -7.52
CA PRO A 126 -5.72 14.30 -7.53
C PRO A 126 -5.18 14.53 -6.12
N ALA A 127 -3.90 14.90 -6.02
CA ALA A 127 -3.35 15.42 -4.79
C ALA A 127 -3.87 16.85 -4.54
N LYS A 128 -3.69 17.34 -3.32
CA LYS A 128 -4.32 18.57 -2.83
C LYS A 128 -4.15 19.80 -3.72
N SER A 129 -2.99 19.99 -4.32
CA SER A 129 -2.75 21.15 -5.21
C SER A 129 -3.47 21.06 -6.55
N LEU A 130 -3.94 19.88 -6.93
CA LEU A 130 -4.68 19.62 -8.18
C LEU A 130 -6.19 19.63 -7.99
N GLU A 131 -6.71 19.72 -6.76
CA GLU A 131 -8.16 19.73 -6.49
C GLU A 131 -8.87 20.91 -7.16
N GLY A 132 -8.17 22.04 -7.34
CA GLY A 132 -8.70 23.18 -8.10
C GLY A 132 -8.89 22.87 -9.57
N ALA A 133 -7.88 22.26 -10.20
CA ALA A 133 -7.92 21.88 -11.62
C ALA A 133 -8.84 20.69 -11.88
N VAL A 134 -8.81 19.68 -11.00
CA VAL A 134 -9.52 18.40 -11.13
C VAL A 134 -10.35 18.12 -9.87
N PRO A 135 -11.38 18.93 -9.57
CA PRO A 135 -12.29 18.64 -8.49
C PRO A 135 -13.06 17.34 -8.76
N ASP A 136 -13.58 16.70 -7.71
CA ASP A 136 -14.26 15.40 -7.79
C ASP A 136 -15.33 15.33 -8.89
N LEU A 137 -16.13 16.39 -9.02
CA LEU A 137 -17.16 16.46 -10.07
C LEU A 137 -16.55 16.44 -11.48
N ALA A 138 -15.41 17.06 -11.68
CA ALA A 138 -14.72 17.04 -12.98
C ALA A 138 -14.09 15.67 -13.25
N ALA A 139 -13.46 15.07 -12.23
CA ALA A 139 -12.95 13.71 -12.31
C ALA A 139 -14.06 12.72 -12.68
N GLN A 140 -15.21 12.79 -12.00
CA GLN A 140 -16.35 11.93 -12.27
C GLN A 140 -16.89 12.13 -13.70
N ARG A 141 -16.99 13.38 -14.19
CA ARG A 141 -17.43 13.65 -15.57
C ARG A 141 -16.48 13.05 -16.61
N ILE A 142 -15.16 13.12 -16.38
CA ILE A 142 -14.18 12.51 -17.29
C ILE A 142 -14.36 10.99 -17.30
N ILE A 143 -14.57 10.37 -16.14
CA ILE A 143 -14.85 8.94 -16.06
C ILE A 143 -16.11 8.60 -16.85
N ASP A 144 -17.23 9.26 -16.58
CA ASP A 144 -18.54 8.87 -17.10
C ASP A 144 -18.72 9.19 -18.60
N GLN A 145 -18.16 10.31 -19.05
CA GLN A 145 -18.39 10.82 -20.40
C GLN A 145 -17.27 10.46 -21.39
N VAL A 146 -16.06 10.17 -20.90
CA VAL A 146 -14.91 9.92 -21.77
C VAL A 146 -14.38 8.49 -21.60
N ILE A 147 -14.00 8.08 -20.38
CA ILE A 147 -13.30 6.82 -20.17
C ILE A 147 -14.28 5.63 -20.24
N ALA A 148 -15.34 5.65 -19.45
CA ALA A 148 -16.26 4.52 -19.34
C ALA A 148 -17.01 4.17 -20.65
N PRO A 149 -17.39 5.12 -21.53
CA PRO A 149 -17.95 4.76 -22.82
C PRO A 149 -16.98 3.97 -23.72
N ALA A 150 -15.71 4.36 -23.77
CA ALA A 150 -14.68 3.64 -24.54
C ALA A 150 -14.43 2.23 -23.95
N PHE A 151 -14.36 2.10 -22.64
CA PHE A 151 -14.21 0.80 -21.97
C PHE A 151 -15.37 -0.14 -22.25
N ARG A 152 -16.61 0.36 -22.32
CA ARG A 152 -17.78 -0.43 -22.70
C ARG A 152 -17.71 -0.96 -24.14
N GLN A 153 -16.97 -0.27 -25.00
CA GLN A 153 -16.72 -0.69 -26.40
C GLN A 153 -15.48 -1.61 -26.50
N GLY A 154 -14.79 -1.91 -25.38
CA GLY A 154 -13.57 -2.69 -25.36
C GLY A 154 -12.29 -1.90 -25.65
N ASP A 155 -12.39 -0.58 -25.90
CA ASP A 155 -11.24 0.27 -26.17
C ASP A 155 -10.70 0.88 -24.87
N VAL A 156 -9.98 0.06 -24.10
CA VAL A 156 -9.38 0.49 -22.83
C VAL A 156 -8.26 1.49 -23.08
N ALA A 157 -7.40 1.25 -24.05
CA ALA A 157 -6.28 2.13 -24.38
C ALA A 157 -6.74 3.51 -24.88
N GLY A 158 -7.71 3.55 -25.78
CA GLY A 158 -8.31 4.80 -26.28
C GLY A 158 -9.01 5.58 -25.18
N GLY A 159 -9.76 4.89 -24.31
CA GLY A 159 -10.41 5.51 -23.16
C GLY A 159 -9.42 6.15 -22.19
N LEU A 160 -8.32 5.46 -21.86
CA LEU A 160 -7.25 6.01 -21.03
C LEU A 160 -6.59 7.21 -21.70
N ARG A 161 -6.23 7.09 -22.98
CA ARG A 161 -5.59 8.19 -23.73
C ARG A 161 -6.46 9.44 -23.75
N ALA A 162 -7.73 9.29 -24.06
CA ALA A 162 -8.67 10.41 -24.07
C ALA A 162 -8.86 11.01 -22.67
N GLY A 163 -9.07 10.17 -21.65
CA GLY A 163 -9.21 10.62 -20.26
C GLY A 163 -8.00 11.39 -19.76
N LEU A 164 -6.80 10.87 -20.03
CA LEU A 164 -5.55 11.53 -19.68
C LEU A 164 -5.39 12.88 -20.39
N SER A 165 -5.74 12.97 -21.68
CA SER A 165 -5.69 14.24 -22.42
C SER A 165 -6.63 15.28 -21.79
N HIS A 166 -7.82 14.89 -21.36
CA HIS A 166 -8.75 15.78 -20.65
C HIS A 166 -8.20 16.22 -19.29
N LEU A 167 -7.57 15.31 -18.53
CA LEU A 167 -6.94 15.63 -17.26
C LEU A 167 -5.78 16.62 -17.45
N GLN A 168 -4.91 16.34 -18.41
CA GLN A 168 -3.77 17.21 -18.76
C GLN A 168 -4.22 18.61 -19.14
N ALA A 169 -5.21 18.73 -20.02
CA ALA A 169 -5.75 20.03 -20.43
C ALA A 169 -6.33 20.85 -19.27
N ARG A 170 -6.95 20.19 -18.29
CA ARG A 170 -7.45 20.87 -17.08
C ARG A 170 -6.31 21.35 -16.19
N ILE A 171 -5.29 20.50 -15.98
CA ILE A 171 -4.11 20.83 -15.17
C ILE A 171 -3.31 21.96 -15.83
N GLU A 172 -3.24 22.00 -17.17
CA GLU A 172 -2.60 23.08 -17.92
C GLU A 172 -3.25 24.45 -17.72
N GLY A 173 -4.55 24.47 -17.47
CA GLY A 173 -5.30 25.69 -17.13
C GLY A 173 -5.07 26.19 -15.71
N GLU A 174 -4.40 25.43 -14.83
CA GLU A 174 -4.14 25.80 -13.46
C GLU A 174 -2.77 26.49 -13.32
N ALA A 175 -2.70 27.51 -12.47
CA ALA A 175 -1.46 28.26 -12.19
C ALA A 175 -0.54 27.50 -11.20
N LEU A 176 -0.09 26.32 -11.57
CA LEU A 176 0.87 25.53 -10.78
C LEU A 176 2.31 26.00 -11.03
N PRO A 177 3.21 25.92 -10.04
CA PRO A 177 4.62 26.20 -10.23
C PRO A 177 5.22 25.29 -11.30
N LEU A 178 5.86 25.89 -12.31
CA LEU A 178 6.59 25.13 -13.35
C LEU A 178 7.84 24.48 -12.72
N PRO A 179 8.31 23.35 -13.27
CA PRO A 179 9.59 22.78 -12.88
C PRO A 179 10.71 23.77 -13.16
N GLU A 180 11.65 23.91 -12.22
CA GLU A 180 12.85 24.70 -12.47
C GLU A 180 13.66 24.08 -13.62
N ALA A 181 14.08 24.91 -14.57
CA ALA A 181 14.89 24.46 -15.70
C ALA A 181 16.25 23.93 -15.19
N GLY A 182 16.36 22.60 -15.10
CA GLY A 182 17.55 21.91 -14.59
C GLY A 182 17.30 20.87 -13.51
N ALA A 183 16.12 20.86 -12.89
CA ALA A 183 15.73 19.78 -11.97
C ALA A 183 15.34 18.52 -12.76
N GLN A 184 16.35 17.87 -13.34
CA GLN A 184 16.16 16.53 -13.92
C GLN A 184 15.85 15.58 -12.80
N GLY A 185 14.68 14.96 -12.92
CA GLY A 185 14.13 13.84 -12.17
C GLY A 185 15.01 13.26 -11.08
N GLY A 186 14.82 13.73 -9.86
CA GLY A 186 15.25 12.97 -8.71
C GLY A 186 14.49 11.65 -8.76
N LYS A 187 15.17 10.59 -9.21
CA LYS A 187 14.72 9.22 -8.98
C LYS A 187 14.36 9.15 -7.51
N SER A 188 13.11 8.96 -7.18
CA SER A 188 12.71 8.48 -5.87
C SER A 188 13.15 7.02 -5.75
N SER A 189 14.48 6.82 -5.74
CA SER A 189 15.05 5.66 -5.12
C SER A 189 14.67 5.80 -3.66
N GLY A 190 13.78 4.95 -3.20
CA GLY A 190 13.57 4.68 -1.78
C GLY A 190 14.80 3.99 -1.20
N ALA A 191 15.97 4.61 -1.36
CA ALA A 191 17.09 4.42 -0.48
C ALA A 191 16.73 5.25 0.75
N ALA A 192 16.37 4.57 1.82
CA ALA A 192 16.36 5.18 3.14
C ALA A 192 17.71 5.91 3.26
N GLU A 193 17.69 7.23 3.22
CA GLU A 193 18.81 8.01 3.69
C GLU A 193 18.98 7.59 5.14
N VAL A 194 20.00 6.76 5.36
CA VAL A 194 20.42 6.40 6.69
C VAL A 194 20.89 7.71 7.31
N ASP A 195 20.05 8.27 8.15
CA ASP A 195 20.37 9.47 8.89
C ASP A 195 21.53 9.12 9.82
N TRP A 196 22.75 9.41 9.36
CA TRP A 196 24.00 9.13 10.05
C TRP A 196 24.02 9.71 11.45
N LEU A 197 23.26 10.78 11.68
CA LEU A 197 23.11 11.39 12.99
C LEU A 197 22.30 10.47 13.92
N ASN A 198 21.19 9.92 13.45
CA ASN A 198 20.38 8.97 14.23
C ASN A 198 21.12 7.65 14.44
N LEU A 199 21.90 7.19 13.45
CA LEU A 199 22.74 6.01 13.60
C LEU A 199 23.86 6.24 14.62
N ALA A 200 24.50 7.42 14.61
CA ALA A 200 25.52 7.79 15.57
C ALA A 200 24.98 7.89 17.00
N VAL A 201 23.79 8.48 17.18
CA VAL A 201 23.11 8.57 18.48
C VAL A 201 22.72 7.18 18.99
N LEU A 202 22.19 6.32 18.11
CA LEU A 202 21.82 4.94 18.45
C LEU A 202 23.03 4.12 18.85
N LEU A 203 24.16 4.25 18.14
CA LEU A 203 25.43 3.60 18.52
C LEU A 203 25.98 4.12 19.85
N LEU A 204 25.88 5.42 20.11
CA LEU A 204 26.38 6.04 21.32
C LEU A 204 25.57 5.63 22.58
N VAL A 205 24.27 5.33 22.42
CA VAL A 205 23.39 4.90 23.52
C VAL A 205 23.41 3.39 23.70
N VAL A 206 23.42 2.60 22.60
CA VAL A 206 23.33 1.13 22.65
C VAL A 206 24.66 0.47 23.01
N LEU A 207 25.79 0.97 22.49
CA LEU A 207 27.10 0.36 22.75
C LEU A 207 27.49 0.27 24.24
N PRO A 208 27.35 1.35 25.06
CA PRO A 208 27.69 1.25 26.49
C PRO A 208 26.72 0.33 27.25
N SER A 209 25.44 0.25 26.83
CA SER A 209 24.45 -0.62 27.45
C SER A 209 24.75 -2.10 27.20
N VAL A 210 25.14 -2.45 25.97
CA VAL A 210 25.55 -3.82 25.61
C VAL A 210 26.87 -4.21 26.26
N ALA A 211 27.85 -3.30 26.30
CA ALA A 211 29.12 -3.52 26.95
C ALA A 211 28.98 -3.76 28.48
N GLY A 212 28.03 -3.06 29.13
CA GLY A 212 27.69 -3.26 30.53
C GLY A 212 27.09 -4.62 30.83
N VAL A 213 26.18 -5.08 29.96
CA VAL A 213 25.58 -6.42 30.07
C VAL A 213 26.59 -7.52 29.79
N LEU A 214 27.44 -7.35 28.78
CA LEU A 214 28.48 -8.32 28.42
C LEU A 214 29.51 -8.47 29.56
N ARG A 215 29.94 -7.37 30.21
CA ARG A 215 30.83 -7.41 31.39
C ARG A 215 30.18 -8.11 32.58
N ARG A 216 28.86 -7.97 32.79
CA ARG A 216 28.16 -8.69 33.85
C ARG A 216 28.07 -10.18 33.58
N VAL A 217 27.80 -10.58 32.34
CA VAL A 217 27.65 -12.00 31.98
C VAL A 217 28.98 -12.73 31.89
N LEU A 218 30.03 -12.11 31.35
CA LEU A 218 31.36 -12.72 31.27
C LEU A 218 32.14 -12.60 32.58
N GLY A 219 31.97 -11.54 33.38
CA GLY A 219 32.65 -11.35 34.64
C GLY A 219 32.26 -12.36 35.74
N GLN A 220 31.04 -12.95 35.64
CA GLN A 220 30.60 -13.99 36.59
C GLN A 220 31.18 -15.38 36.30
N ARG A 221 31.74 -15.63 35.13
CA ARG A 221 32.29 -16.95 34.77
C ARG A 221 33.78 -17.15 35.06
N TRP A 222 34.51 -16.10 35.40
CA TRP A 222 35.94 -16.18 35.65
C TRP A 222 36.36 -15.96 37.11
N GLY A 223 35.40 -15.81 38.03
CA GLY A 223 35.65 -15.64 39.46
C GLY A 223 35.79 -16.94 40.28
N SER A 224 35.68 -18.13 39.67
CA SER A 224 35.67 -19.42 40.40
C SER A 224 36.86 -20.33 40.15
N LEU A 225 37.93 -19.86 39.52
CA LEU A 225 39.16 -20.65 39.33
C LEU A 225 40.37 -19.87 39.89
N GLY A 226 40.62 -19.99 41.18
CA GLY A 226 41.86 -19.47 41.71
C GLY A 226 41.90 -19.17 43.20
N THR A 227 41.59 -20.15 44.08
CA THR A 227 42.18 -20.22 45.42
C THR A 227 42.16 -21.66 45.89
N GLY A 228 43.17 -22.40 45.51
CA GLY A 228 43.49 -23.71 46.05
C GLY A 228 44.90 -23.63 46.54
N GLY A 229 45.08 -23.70 47.84
CA GLY A 229 46.17 -23.53 48.72
C GLY A 229 47.48 -24.14 48.35
N VAL A 230 48.55 -23.55 48.89
CA VAL A 230 49.75 -24.24 49.29
C VAL A 230 50.03 -23.87 50.73
N VAL A 231 49.79 -24.83 51.61
CA VAL A 231 50.38 -24.91 53.01
C VAL A 231 51.49 -25.95 52.97
N GLY A 232 52.62 -25.65 53.53
CA GLY A 232 53.41 -26.68 54.25
C GLY A 232 54.88 -26.84 53.89
N VAL A 233 55.61 -26.54 54.83
CA VAL A 233 56.90 -26.97 55.35
C VAL A 233 58.08 -26.11 54.98
#